data_4761822a180c679a8be6c088e90f816b
#
_entry.id   4761822a180c679a8be6c088e90f816b
#
_cell.length_a   1.000
_cell.length_b   1.000
_cell.length_c   1.000
_cell.angle_alpha   90.00
_cell.angle_beta   90.00
_cell.angle_gamma   90.00
#
_symmetry.space_group_name_H-M   'P 1'
#
loop_
_entity.id
_entity.type
_entity.pdbx_description
1 polymer ?
#
loop_
_entity_poly.entity_id
_entity_poly.type
_entity_poly.pdbx_seq_one_letter_code
_entity_poly.pdbx_strand_id
1 'polypeptide(L)'
;MYNYQNEKSKIFTEDGQEMFLKIRDKVQQLLKQSGAVMMQNAISGVTGDSWMMLACVDRLVELKEIREVTKENFAGQHRVFVAVSQNGL
;
A
#
# COMPACT_ATOMS: atom_id res chain seq x y z
N MET A 1 13.04 -12.03 -4.11
CA MET A 1 11.75 -11.55 -4.66
C MET A 1 10.81 -11.12 -3.55
N TYR A 2 10.10 -10.05 -3.75
CA TYR A 2 9.19 -9.55 -2.74
C TYR A 2 8.08 -10.55 -2.43
N ASN A 3 7.80 -10.73 -1.15
CA ASN A 3 6.72 -11.58 -0.69
C ASN A 3 6.16 -10.95 0.60
N TYR A 4 4.88 -10.59 0.57
CA TYR A 4 4.26 -9.90 1.69
C TYR A 4 4.37 -10.68 3.01
N GLN A 5 4.15 -11.98 2.97
CA GLN A 5 4.18 -12.78 4.20
C GLN A 5 5.57 -12.78 4.85
N ASN A 6 6.63 -12.65 4.04
CA ASN A 6 7.99 -12.58 4.57
C ASN A 6 8.32 -11.20 5.13
N GLU A 7 7.68 -10.15 4.59
CA GLU A 7 7.98 -8.78 4.99
C GLU A 7 7.06 -8.24 6.06
N LYS A 8 5.91 -8.87 6.24
CA LYS A 8 4.85 -8.37 7.11
C LYS A 8 5.31 -8.04 8.52
N SER A 9 6.14 -8.88 9.12
CA SER A 9 6.58 -8.67 10.51
C SER A 9 7.33 -7.36 10.69
N LYS A 10 7.98 -6.88 9.65
CA LYS A 10 8.74 -5.62 9.73
C LYS A 10 7.86 -4.41 9.92
N ILE A 11 6.58 -4.49 9.52
CA ILE A 11 5.64 -3.40 9.70
C ILE A 11 5.38 -3.14 11.17
N PHE A 12 5.50 -4.16 12.01
CA PHE A 12 5.17 -4.07 13.43
C PHE A 12 6.35 -3.64 14.30
N THR A 13 7.44 -3.24 13.67
CA THR A 13 8.54 -2.57 14.37
C THR A 13 8.21 -1.09 14.46
N GLU A 14 8.98 -0.36 15.29
CA GLU A 14 8.79 1.08 15.42
C GLU A 14 8.96 1.79 14.09
N ASP A 15 10.03 1.46 13.36
CA ASP A 15 10.28 2.05 12.04
C ASP A 15 9.19 1.66 11.04
N GLY A 16 8.72 0.43 11.11
CA GLY A 16 7.68 -0.05 10.23
C GLY A 16 6.35 0.66 10.45
N GLN A 17 6.00 0.91 11.70
CA GLN A 17 4.77 1.63 12.02
C GLN A 17 4.84 3.08 11.55
N GLU A 18 5.99 3.72 11.71
CA GLU A 18 6.19 5.07 11.23
C GLU A 18 6.04 5.15 9.72
N MET A 19 6.67 4.22 9.00
CA MET A 19 6.55 4.14 7.55
C MET A 19 5.11 3.84 7.13
N PHE A 20 4.46 2.92 7.83
CA PHE A 20 3.08 2.54 7.52
C PHE A 20 2.14 3.74 7.59
N LEU A 21 2.26 4.56 8.63
CA LEU A 21 1.40 5.74 8.77
C LEU A 21 1.63 6.76 7.67
N LYS A 22 2.88 6.96 7.28
CA LYS A 22 3.20 7.88 6.18
C LYS A 22 2.60 7.40 4.86
N ILE A 23 2.73 6.12 4.56
CA ILE A 23 2.20 5.55 3.33
C ILE A 23 0.68 5.56 3.35
N ARG A 24 0.08 5.24 4.48
CA ARG A 24 -1.37 5.25 4.62
C ARG A 24 -1.94 6.65 4.35
N ASP A 25 -1.34 7.68 4.94
CA ASP A 25 -1.78 9.05 4.73
C ASP A 25 -1.69 9.44 3.26
N LYS A 26 -0.59 9.06 2.61
CA LYS A 26 -0.39 9.36 1.22
C LYS A 26 -1.41 8.65 0.33
N VAL A 27 -1.66 7.39 0.60
CA VAL A 27 -2.65 6.61 -0.14
C VAL A 27 -4.02 7.24 0.00
N GLN A 28 -4.42 7.59 1.22
CA GLN A 28 -5.72 8.22 1.46
C GLN A 28 -5.86 9.54 0.71
N GLN A 29 -4.79 10.34 0.71
CA GLN A 29 -4.79 11.61 0.01
C GLN A 29 -4.93 11.43 -1.50
N LEU A 30 -4.16 10.49 -2.06
CA LEU A 30 -4.21 10.21 -3.50
C LEU A 30 -5.57 9.66 -3.92
N LEU A 31 -6.17 8.81 -3.09
CA LEU A 31 -7.50 8.29 -3.37
C LEU A 31 -8.55 9.40 -3.38
N LYS A 32 -8.44 10.37 -2.49
CA LYS A 32 -9.35 11.52 -2.49
C LYS A 32 -9.20 12.35 -3.74
N GLN A 33 -7.98 12.49 -4.24
CA GLN A 33 -7.70 13.34 -5.39
C GLN A 33 -8.08 12.67 -6.72
N SER A 34 -7.84 11.38 -6.84
CA SER A 34 -7.91 10.69 -8.13
C SER A 34 -8.80 9.47 -8.16
N GLY A 35 -9.25 8.98 -7.02
CA GLY A 35 -10.07 7.77 -6.95
C GLY A 35 -9.30 6.48 -7.06
N ALA A 36 -8.04 6.53 -7.45
CA ALA A 36 -7.18 5.36 -7.57
C ALA A 36 -5.74 5.74 -7.27
N VAL A 37 -4.92 4.78 -6.89
CA VAL A 37 -3.52 5.03 -6.60
C VAL A 37 -2.68 3.89 -7.15
N MET A 38 -1.57 4.25 -7.83
CA MET A 38 -0.61 3.29 -8.31
C MET A 38 0.46 3.09 -7.23
N MET A 39 0.95 1.86 -7.08
CA MET A 39 1.97 1.55 -6.08
C MET A 39 3.14 2.53 -6.11
N GLN A 40 3.65 2.81 -7.29
CA GLN A 40 4.76 3.73 -7.50
C GLN A 40 4.49 5.09 -6.88
N ASN A 41 3.27 5.58 -6.99
CA ASN A 41 2.91 6.88 -6.44
C ASN A 41 2.69 6.82 -4.93
N ALA A 42 2.18 5.70 -4.44
CA ALA A 42 1.95 5.50 -3.02
C ALA A 42 3.25 5.55 -2.22
N ILE A 43 4.32 5.01 -2.78
CA ILE A 43 5.61 4.92 -2.09
C ILE A 43 6.59 6.03 -2.47
N SER A 44 6.24 6.87 -3.43
CA SER A 44 7.10 7.97 -3.88
C SER A 44 7.40 8.94 -2.74
N GLY A 45 8.67 9.30 -2.62
CA GLY A 45 9.09 10.23 -1.58
C GLY A 45 9.28 9.62 -0.20
N VAL A 46 8.96 8.35 -0.04
CA VAL A 46 9.19 7.64 1.23
C VAL A 46 10.60 7.05 1.16
N THR A 47 11.37 7.19 2.24
CA THR A 47 12.72 6.65 2.30
C THR A 47 12.73 5.40 3.18
N GLY A 48 13.64 4.48 2.88
CA GLY A 48 13.83 3.27 3.65
C GLY A 48 13.78 2.03 2.78
N ASP A 49 13.50 0.89 3.41
CA ASP A 49 13.46 -0.41 2.75
C ASP A 49 12.28 -0.48 1.77
N SER A 50 12.58 -0.64 0.49
CA SER A 50 11.53 -0.64 -0.54
C SER A 50 10.58 -1.83 -0.40
N TRP A 51 11.05 -2.97 0.07
CA TRP A 51 10.16 -4.11 0.30
C TRP A 51 9.21 -3.84 1.47
N MET A 52 9.69 -3.16 2.49
CA MET A 52 8.82 -2.76 3.58
C MET A 52 7.77 -1.74 3.11
N MET A 53 8.12 -0.86 2.18
CA MET A 53 7.16 0.07 1.58
C MET A 53 6.04 -0.68 0.86
N LEU A 54 6.39 -1.68 0.05
CA LEU A 54 5.41 -2.51 -0.63
C LEU A 54 4.52 -3.24 0.37
N ALA A 55 5.12 -3.74 1.44
CA ALA A 55 4.39 -4.44 2.48
C ALA A 55 3.39 -3.53 3.19
N CYS A 56 3.73 -2.26 3.37
CA CYS A 56 2.80 -1.30 3.98
C CYS A 56 1.54 -1.13 3.13
N VAL A 57 1.69 -1.07 1.81
CA VAL A 57 0.52 -0.98 0.93
C VAL A 57 -0.29 -2.29 0.97
N ASP A 58 0.39 -3.44 0.95
CA ASP A 58 -0.31 -4.72 1.06
C ASP A 58 -1.00 -4.87 2.41
N ARG A 59 -0.47 -4.27 3.46
CA ARG A 59 -1.14 -4.25 4.76
C ARG A 59 -2.48 -3.50 4.68
N LEU A 60 -2.52 -2.42 3.94
CA LEU A 60 -3.79 -1.69 3.73
C LEU A 60 -4.80 -2.56 2.99
N VAL A 61 -4.35 -3.39 2.06
CA VAL A 61 -5.21 -4.35 1.38
C VAL A 61 -5.73 -5.38 2.38
N GLU A 62 -4.85 -5.89 3.22
CA GLU A 62 -5.20 -6.88 4.24
C GLU A 62 -6.22 -6.31 5.23
N LEU A 63 -6.08 -5.04 5.59
CA LEU A 63 -6.99 -4.34 6.49
C LEU A 63 -8.30 -3.94 5.81
N LYS A 64 -8.40 -4.19 4.50
CA LYS A 64 -9.59 -3.87 3.71
C LYS A 64 -9.88 -2.39 3.60
N GLU A 65 -8.85 -1.56 3.68
CA GLU A 65 -8.97 -0.13 3.43
C GLU A 65 -8.90 0.17 1.94
N ILE A 66 -8.14 -0.64 1.21
CA ILE A 66 -8.04 -0.55 -0.25
C ILE A 66 -8.15 -1.95 -0.82
N ARG A 67 -8.40 -2.04 -2.14
CA ARG A 67 -8.33 -3.29 -2.85
C ARG A 67 -7.55 -3.09 -4.15
N GLU A 68 -6.86 -4.12 -4.57
CA GLU A 68 -6.12 -4.07 -5.82
C GLU A 68 -7.04 -4.35 -6.99
N VAL A 69 -6.89 -3.57 -8.08
CA VAL A 69 -7.66 -3.77 -9.30
C VAL A 69 -6.85 -4.33 -10.45
N THR A 70 -5.52 -4.39 -10.31
CA THR A 70 -4.66 -4.97 -11.34
C THR A 70 -4.57 -6.48 -11.21
N LYS A 71 -4.20 -7.13 -12.32
CA LYS A 71 -4.05 -8.58 -12.34
C LYS A 71 -2.70 -9.00 -11.78
N GLU A 72 -2.58 -10.29 -11.47
CA GLU A 72 -1.42 -10.85 -10.78
C GLU A 72 -0.08 -10.58 -11.45
N ASN A 73 -0.07 -10.52 -12.78
CA ASN A 73 1.20 -10.41 -13.52
C ASN A 73 1.68 -8.99 -13.74
N PHE A 74 1.05 -8.02 -13.12
CA PHE A 74 1.53 -6.64 -13.20
C PHE A 74 2.80 -6.48 -12.39
N ALA A 75 3.74 -5.70 -12.90
CA ALA A 75 4.94 -5.35 -12.15
C ALA A 75 4.56 -4.62 -10.88
N GLY A 76 5.30 -4.86 -9.79
CA GLY A 76 4.96 -4.34 -8.48
C GLY A 76 4.65 -2.84 -8.45
N GLN A 77 5.48 -2.04 -9.11
CA GLN A 77 5.32 -0.58 -9.12
C GLN A 77 4.13 -0.10 -9.92
N HIS A 78 3.60 -0.93 -10.80
CA HIS A 78 2.45 -0.58 -11.65
C HIS A 78 1.13 -1.12 -11.10
N ARG A 79 1.15 -1.73 -9.94
CA ARG A 79 -0.08 -2.21 -9.29
C ARG A 79 -0.96 -1.01 -8.92
N VAL A 80 -2.27 -1.15 -9.11
CA VAL A 80 -3.23 -0.07 -8.90
C VAL A 80 -4.28 -0.49 -7.88
N PHE A 81 -4.65 0.43 -7.01
CA PHE A 81 -5.57 0.18 -5.90
C PHE A 81 -6.66 1.24 -5.88
N VAL A 82 -7.81 0.87 -5.34
CA VAL A 82 -8.93 1.79 -5.12
C VAL A 82 -9.42 1.60 -3.68
N ALA A 83 -10.17 2.57 -3.20
CA ALA A 83 -10.74 2.46 -1.86
C ALA A 83 -11.79 1.35 -1.83
N VAL A 84 -11.86 0.63 -0.71
CA VAL A 84 -12.93 -0.32 -0.50
C VAL A 84 -14.19 0.48 -0.15
N SER A 85 -15.29 0.18 -0.85
CA SER A 85 -16.54 0.86 -0.59
C SER A 85 -17.08 0.45 0.77
N GLN A 86 -17.35 1.43 1.59
CA GLN A 86 -17.96 1.20 2.89
C GLN A 86 -19.47 1.12 2.81
N ASN A 87 -19.99 1.45 1.65
CA ASN A 87 -21.42 1.45 1.44
C ASN A 87 -21.91 0.22 0.77
N GLY A 88 -21.17 -0.78 0.85
CA GLY A 88 -21.59 -2.03 0.28
C GLY A 88 -22.83 -2.51 0.94
N LEU A 89 -23.18 -1.81 1.70
CA LEU A 89 -24.30 -2.19 2.45
C LEU A 89 -25.53 -2.33 1.76
#